data_466aeabe5d09df7defac791f05f597ba
#
_entry.id   466aeabe5d09df7defac791f05f597ba
#
_cell.length_a   1.000
_cell.length_b   1.000
_cell.length_c   1.000
_cell.angle_alpha   90.00
_cell.angle_beta   90.00
_cell.angle_gamma   90.00
#
_symmetry.space_group_name_H-M   'P 1'
#
loop_
_entity.id
_entity.type
_entity.pdbx_description
1 polymer ?
#
loop_
_entity_poly.entity_id
_entity_poly.type
_entity_poly.pdbx_seq_one_letter_code
_entity_poly.pdbx_strand_id
1 'polypeptide(L)'
;MENLFLVCLVPPTSIVKDVDEIRNYIANEFKVYESLKRPAHITLYNPVKIASEEMEKRFFYALSTAAFSIPFVQLLQNFSSFPQHTFFLDVEKNPGIMDLQSQIKKALAPLDLRTEQQKFNPHLTLAFKDVKPPVFDAIIKNFKDRKFKRTFTVSGFSVYKHIDKKWRPYKEFPFRNPQDNPATRDLFSL
;
A
#
# COMPACT_ATOMS: atom_id res chain seq x y z
N MET A 1 -1.02 -24.72 -4.59
CA MET A 1 -0.40 -23.88 -3.53
C MET A 1 -1.15 -22.55 -3.44
N GLU A 2 -1.45 -22.09 -2.24
CA GLU A 2 -2.06 -20.77 -2.06
C GLU A 2 -1.02 -19.68 -2.29
N ASN A 3 -1.30 -18.76 -3.20
CA ASN A 3 -0.50 -17.57 -3.42
C ASN A 3 -1.02 -16.41 -2.56
N LEU A 4 -0.15 -15.68 -1.90
CA LEU A 4 -0.50 -14.51 -1.10
C LEU A 4 -0.06 -13.24 -1.84
N PHE A 5 -1.02 -12.34 -2.12
CA PHE A 5 -0.80 -11.09 -2.85
C PHE A 5 -1.14 -9.87 -2.02
N LEU A 6 -0.42 -8.79 -2.21
CA LEU A 6 -0.62 -7.47 -1.62
C LEU A 6 -0.73 -6.43 -2.72
N VAL A 7 -1.78 -5.61 -2.71
CA VAL A 7 -1.93 -4.48 -3.64
C VAL A 7 -1.51 -3.19 -2.93
N CYS A 8 -0.57 -2.45 -3.51
CA CYS A 8 0.02 -1.29 -2.84
C CYS A 8 0.53 -0.21 -3.81
N LEU A 9 0.77 0.98 -3.27
CA LEU A 9 1.62 1.99 -3.89
C LEU A 9 3.04 1.86 -3.34
N VAL A 10 4.02 1.98 -4.23
CA VAL A 10 5.43 2.05 -3.88
C VAL A 10 5.92 3.44 -4.27
N PRO A 11 6.42 4.25 -3.31
CA PRO A 11 7.02 5.54 -3.64
C PRO A 11 8.25 5.39 -4.54
N PRO A 12 8.68 6.45 -5.24
CA PRO A 12 9.94 6.46 -6.00
C PRO A 12 11.15 6.08 -5.13
N THR A 13 12.18 5.52 -5.76
CA THR A 13 13.38 5.00 -5.09
C THR A 13 14.05 6.00 -4.15
N SER A 14 14.05 7.30 -4.49
CA SER A 14 14.58 8.35 -3.61
C SER A 14 13.84 8.44 -2.28
N ILE A 15 12.50 8.39 -2.32
CA ILE A 15 11.66 8.42 -1.11
C ILE A 15 11.78 7.10 -0.34
N VAL A 16 11.85 5.97 -1.05
CA VAL A 16 12.09 4.66 -0.42
C VAL A 16 13.38 4.66 0.37
N LYS A 17 14.47 5.25 -0.15
CA LYS A 17 15.73 5.38 0.57
C LYS A 17 15.58 6.20 1.86
N ASP A 18 14.94 7.37 1.79
CA ASP A 18 14.69 8.20 2.98
C ASP A 18 13.88 7.43 4.05
N VAL A 19 12.87 6.68 3.62
CA VAL A 19 12.05 5.84 4.51
C VAL A 19 12.86 4.70 5.13
N ASP A 20 13.70 4.04 4.34
CA ASP A 20 14.51 2.92 4.81
C ASP A 20 15.62 3.40 5.77
N GLU A 21 16.16 4.61 5.61
CA GLU A 21 17.04 5.24 6.60
C GLU A 21 16.34 5.39 7.95
N ILE A 22 15.09 5.87 7.96
CA ILE A 22 14.29 5.99 9.19
C ILE A 22 14.03 4.61 9.81
N ARG A 23 13.64 3.62 8.99
CA ARG A 23 13.38 2.25 9.45
C ARG A 23 14.62 1.58 10.03
N ASN A 24 15.78 1.78 9.39
CA ASN A 24 17.07 1.30 9.87
C ASN A 24 17.47 2.00 11.18
N TYR A 25 17.24 3.31 11.31
CA TYR A 25 17.43 4.02 12.56
C TYR A 25 16.58 3.40 13.68
N ILE A 26 15.28 3.18 13.43
CA ILE A 26 14.38 2.55 14.41
C ILE A 26 14.87 1.14 14.77
N ALA A 27 15.29 0.35 13.79
CA ALA A 27 15.80 -0.99 14.02
C ALA A 27 17.07 -0.99 14.91
N ASN A 28 17.99 -0.09 14.65
CA ASN A 28 19.25 0.00 15.40
C ASN A 28 19.05 0.52 16.81
N GLU A 29 18.24 1.56 17.01
CA GLU A 29 18.02 2.19 18.31
C GLU A 29 17.06 1.39 19.19
N PHE A 30 15.96 0.92 18.61
CA PHE A 30 14.85 0.33 19.36
C PHE A 30 14.71 -1.18 19.21
N LYS A 31 15.58 -1.82 18.41
CA LYS A 31 15.59 -3.28 18.15
C LYS A 31 14.28 -3.80 17.55
N VAL A 32 13.69 -3.02 16.62
CA VAL A 32 12.44 -3.32 15.91
C VAL A 32 12.75 -3.58 14.44
N TYR A 33 12.58 -4.81 13.97
CA TYR A 33 13.08 -5.27 12.67
C TYR A 33 12.00 -5.73 11.69
N GLU A 34 10.75 -5.99 12.16
CA GLU A 34 9.70 -6.59 11.31
C GLU A 34 9.33 -5.73 10.09
N SER A 35 9.42 -4.41 10.22
CA SER A 35 9.16 -3.51 9.09
C SER A 35 10.19 -3.64 7.96
N LEU A 36 11.44 -4.01 8.26
CA LEU A 36 12.51 -4.18 7.27
C LEU A 36 12.32 -5.42 6.37
N LYS A 37 11.48 -6.37 6.77
CA LYS A 37 11.17 -7.57 5.97
C LYS A 37 10.24 -7.28 4.78
N ARG A 38 9.77 -6.04 4.66
CA ARG A 38 8.85 -5.61 3.60
C ARG A 38 9.38 -4.36 2.92
N PRO A 39 9.17 -4.19 1.61
CA PRO A 39 9.47 -2.92 0.95
C PRO A 39 8.64 -1.79 1.56
N ALA A 40 9.14 -0.55 1.47
CA ALA A 40 8.36 0.63 1.82
C ALA A 40 7.16 0.75 0.87
N HIS A 41 5.95 0.76 1.41
CA HIS A 41 4.72 0.77 0.62
C HIS A 41 3.53 1.37 1.38
N ILE A 42 2.51 1.77 0.63
CA ILE A 42 1.19 2.16 1.15
C ILE A 42 0.21 1.06 0.70
N THR A 43 -0.40 0.37 1.64
CA THR A 43 -1.37 -0.69 1.33
C THR A 43 -2.66 -0.10 0.75
N LEU A 44 -3.08 -0.55 -0.44
CA LEU A 44 -4.37 -0.21 -1.05
C LEU A 44 -5.42 -1.30 -0.79
N TYR A 45 -4.99 -2.56 -0.76
CA TYR A 45 -5.85 -3.70 -0.47
C TYR A 45 -5.06 -4.72 0.35
N ASN A 46 -5.64 -5.19 1.46
CA ASN A 46 -4.98 -6.10 2.39
C ASN A 46 -4.56 -7.41 1.71
N PRO A 47 -3.53 -8.09 2.22
CA PRO A 47 -3.07 -9.34 1.64
C PRO A 47 -4.18 -10.36 1.48
N VAL A 48 -4.29 -10.94 0.28
CA VAL A 48 -5.28 -11.96 -0.07
C VAL A 48 -4.62 -13.25 -0.48
N LYS A 49 -5.23 -14.36 -0.07
CA LYS A 49 -4.84 -15.71 -0.50
C LYS A 49 -5.64 -16.09 -1.73
N ILE A 50 -4.96 -16.56 -2.75
CA ILE A 50 -5.54 -17.02 -4.00
C ILE A 50 -5.11 -18.49 -4.21
N ALA A 51 -6.10 -19.38 -4.28
CA ALA A 51 -5.88 -20.81 -4.25
C ALA A 51 -5.70 -21.45 -5.64
N SER A 52 -6.15 -20.80 -6.72
CA SER A 52 -6.11 -21.38 -8.07
C SER A 52 -5.57 -20.38 -9.11
N GLU A 53 -5.03 -20.90 -10.21
CA GLU A 53 -4.58 -20.09 -11.35
C GLU A 53 -5.73 -19.34 -12.03
N GLU A 54 -6.91 -19.94 -12.08
CA GLU A 54 -8.08 -19.29 -12.64
C GLU A 54 -8.49 -18.07 -11.79
N MET A 55 -8.52 -18.22 -10.48
CA MET A 55 -8.78 -17.10 -9.57
C MET A 55 -7.68 -16.03 -9.67
N GLU A 56 -6.44 -16.44 -9.86
CA GLU A 56 -5.33 -15.50 -10.07
C GLU A 56 -5.52 -14.69 -11.36
N LYS A 57 -5.92 -15.32 -12.47
CA LYS A 57 -6.24 -14.63 -13.73
C LYS A 57 -7.40 -13.63 -13.54
N ARG A 58 -8.47 -14.03 -12.87
CA ARG A 58 -9.60 -13.17 -12.55
C ARG A 58 -9.20 -11.98 -11.65
N PHE A 59 -8.37 -12.23 -10.66
CA PHE A 59 -7.82 -11.20 -9.78
C PHE A 59 -7.02 -10.14 -10.56
N PHE A 60 -6.11 -10.56 -11.41
CA PHE A 60 -5.32 -9.62 -12.22
C PHE A 60 -6.14 -8.93 -13.30
N TYR A 61 -7.14 -9.59 -13.86
CA TYR A 61 -8.08 -8.95 -14.78
C TYR A 61 -8.87 -7.84 -14.05
N ALA A 62 -9.44 -8.13 -12.90
CA ALA A 62 -10.15 -7.16 -12.10
C ALA A 62 -9.26 -5.95 -11.72
N LEU A 63 -8.01 -6.19 -11.29
CA LEU A 63 -7.08 -5.10 -11.03
C LEU A 63 -6.75 -4.28 -12.28
N SER A 64 -6.73 -4.90 -13.46
CA SER A 64 -6.49 -4.18 -14.71
C SER A 64 -7.59 -3.19 -15.05
N THR A 65 -8.83 -3.38 -14.59
CA THR A 65 -9.92 -2.42 -14.75
C THR A 65 -9.76 -1.21 -13.82
N ALA A 66 -9.21 -1.40 -12.62
CA ALA A 66 -8.90 -0.30 -11.70
C ALA A 66 -7.71 0.57 -12.17
N ALA A 67 -6.92 0.11 -13.14
CA ALA A 67 -5.83 0.89 -13.73
C ALA A 67 -6.30 1.99 -14.70
N PHE A 68 -7.59 2.06 -15.05
CA PHE A 68 -8.15 3.20 -15.77
C PHE A 68 -8.39 4.36 -14.81
N SER A 69 -7.30 5.05 -14.47
CA SER A 69 -7.24 6.11 -13.45
C SER A 69 -6.38 7.26 -13.93
N ILE A 70 -6.61 8.44 -13.36
CA ILE A 70 -5.82 9.64 -13.66
C ILE A 70 -4.65 9.72 -12.67
N PRO A 71 -3.41 10.03 -13.14
CA PRO A 71 -2.30 10.29 -12.23
C PRO A 71 -2.60 11.41 -11.24
N PHE A 72 -2.11 11.27 -10.01
CA PHE A 72 -2.31 12.26 -8.95
C PHE A 72 -1.04 12.43 -8.11
N VAL A 73 -0.95 13.57 -7.42
CA VAL A 73 0.14 13.85 -6.49
C VAL A 73 -0.22 13.30 -5.10
N GLN A 74 0.69 12.54 -4.51
CA GLN A 74 0.56 12.02 -3.16
C GLN A 74 1.54 12.71 -2.22
N LEU A 75 1.03 13.18 -1.08
CA LEU A 75 1.82 13.75 0.01
C LEU A 75 2.00 12.71 1.12
N LEU A 76 3.26 12.56 1.57
CA LEU A 76 3.63 11.91 2.82
C LEU A 76 4.07 13.01 3.78
N GLN A 77 3.51 13.06 4.98
CA GLN A 77 3.88 14.10 5.92
C GLN A 77 3.82 13.64 7.37
N ASN A 78 4.91 13.99 8.09
CA ASN A 78 5.03 13.77 9.53
C ASN A 78 4.86 12.30 9.95
N PHE A 79 5.01 12.09 11.24
CA PHE A 79 4.89 10.80 11.88
C PHE A 79 3.55 10.71 12.61
N SER A 80 2.97 9.52 12.58
CA SER A 80 1.72 9.22 13.27
C SER A 80 1.73 7.78 13.75
N SER A 81 0.67 7.36 14.45
CA SER A 81 0.61 6.02 14.99
C SER A 81 -0.82 5.51 15.12
N PHE A 82 -0.98 4.18 15.04
CA PHE A 82 -2.10 3.50 15.65
C PHE A 82 -1.67 3.07 17.06
N PRO A 83 -2.46 3.41 18.09
CA PRO A 83 -2.03 3.23 19.47
C PRO A 83 -1.49 1.82 19.75
N GLN A 84 -0.32 1.78 20.38
CA GLN A 84 0.35 0.61 20.95
C GLN A 84 0.88 -0.45 19.95
N HIS A 85 0.73 -0.28 18.63
CA HIS A 85 1.19 -1.35 17.73
C HIS A 85 1.80 -0.92 16.38
N THR A 86 1.53 0.27 15.88
CA THR A 86 2.05 0.68 14.55
C THR A 86 2.47 2.13 14.55
N PHE A 87 3.71 2.38 14.16
CA PHE A 87 4.27 3.71 13.92
C PHE A 87 4.50 3.88 12.41
N PHE A 88 4.10 5.02 11.83
CA PHE A 88 4.07 5.20 10.39
C PHE A 88 4.25 6.67 9.97
N LEU A 89 4.55 6.88 8.68
CA LEU A 89 4.37 8.18 8.02
C LEU A 89 2.92 8.34 7.61
N ASP A 90 2.35 9.48 7.93
CA ASP A 90 0.99 9.83 7.52
C ASP A 90 0.93 10.06 6.01
N VAL A 91 -0.11 9.55 5.40
CA VAL A 91 -0.38 9.63 3.96
C VAL A 91 -1.66 10.45 3.78
N GLU A 92 -1.54 11.58 3.09
CA GLU A 92 -2.69 12.46 2.85
C GLU A 92 -3.85 11.70 2.19
N LYS A 93 -5.04 11.85 2.76
CA LYS A 93 -6.29 11.30 2.20
C LYS A 93 -6.84 12.21 1.09
N ASN A 94 -6.09 12.39 0.01
CA ASN A 94 -6.56 13.14 -1.13
C ASN A 94 -7.56 12.32 -1.99
N PRO A 95 -8.35 12.97 -2.86
CA PRO A 95 -9.31 12.28 -3.72
C PRO A 95 -8.67 11.16 -4.54
N GLY A 96 -7.46 11.38 -5.09
CA GLY A 96 -6.80 10.40 -5.96
C GLY A 96 -6.57 9.04 -5.30
N ILE A 97 -5.99 9.00 -4.09
CA ILE A 97 -5.75 7.72 -3.40
C ILE A 97 -7.04 7.09 -2.90
N MET A 98 -8.01 7.90 -2.48
CA MET A 98 -9.32 7.41 -2.02
C MET A 98 -10.11 6.79 -3.16
N ASP A 99 -10.13 7.43 -4.33
CA ASP A 99 -10.80 6.93 -5.52
C ASP A 99 -10.13 5.66 -6.06
N LEU A 100 -8.80 5.65 -6.13
CA LEU A 100 -8.05 4.46 -6.54
C LEU A 100 -8.36 3.26 -5.64
N GLN A 101 -8.32 3.45 -4.32
CA GLN A 101 -8.66 2.39 -3.37
C GLN A 101 -10.11 1.90 -3.54
N SER A 102 -11.04 2.83 -3.72
CA SER A 102 -12.45 2.50 -3.98
C SER A 102 -12.64 1.71 -5.27
N GLN A 103 -11.96 2.09 -6.35
CA GLN A 103 -11.98 1.37 -7.63
C GLN A 103 -11.42 -0.05 -7.49
N ILE A 104 -10.26 -0.21 -6.82
CA ILE A 104 -9.67 -1.53 -6.55
C ILE A 104 -10.66 -2.39 -5.73
N LYS A 105 -11.23 -1.83 -4.67
CA LYS A 105 -12.21 -2.55 -3.84
C LYS A 105 -13.43 -2.98 -4.64
N LYS A 106 -13.99 -2.09 -5.47
CA LYS A 106 -15.14 -2.40 -6.33
C LYS A 106 -14.80 -3.48 -7.37
N ALA A 107 -13.64 -3.38 -8.01
CA ALA A 107 -13.20 -4.36 -9.00
C ALA A 107 -13.01 -5.77 -8.41
N LEU A 108 -12.51 -5.85 -7.16
CA LEU A 108 -12.26 -7.12 -6.49
C LEU A 108 -13.50 -7.69 -5.76
N ALA A 109 -14.54 -6.90 -5.52
CA ALA A 109 -15.73 -7.33 -4.79
C ALA A 109 -16.41 -8.58 -5.36
N PRO A 110 -16.54 -8.75 -6.70
CA PRO A 110 -17.16 -9.96 -7.29
C PRO A 110 -16.38 -11.26 -7.08
N LEU A 111 -15.13 -11.18 -6.63
CA LEU A 111 -14.27 -12.35 -6.42
C LEU A 111 -14.44 -12.97 -5.02
N ASP A 112 -15.24 -12.36 -4.14
CA ASP A 112 -15.50 -12.82 -2.77
C ASP A 112 -14.20 -13.21 -2.01
N LEU A 113 -13.18 -12.38 -2.14
CA LEU A 113 -11.88 -12.61 -1.50
C LEU A 113 -12.02 -12.40 0.00
N ARG A 114 -11.73 -13.43 0.78
CA ARG A 114 -11.75 -13.36 2.24
C ARG A 114 -10.59 -12.51 2.74
N THR A 115 -10.89 -11.27 3.09
CA THR A 115 -9.94 -10.32 3.71
C THR A 115 -10.69 -9.44 4.70
N GLU A 116 -10.03 -9.10 5.80
CA GLU A 116 -10.58 -8.13 6.76
C GLU A 116 -10.67 -6.76 6.11
N GLN A 117 -11.89 -6.26 5.96
CA GLN A 117 -12.17 -4.96 5.38
C GLN A 117 -12.26 -3.91 6.49
N GLN A 118 -11.13 -3.37 6.90
CA GLN A 118 -11.10 -2.21 7.78
C GLN A 118 -11.36 -0.92 6.99
N LYS A 119 -11.77 0.14 7.71
CA LYS A 119 -11.86 1.49 7.13
C LYS A 119 -10.49 1.89 6.57
N PHE A 120 -10.45 2.27 5.30
CA PHE A 120 -9.21 2.67 4.65
C PHE A 120 -8.59 3.89 5.34
N ASN A 121 -7.39 3.71 5.84
CA ASN A 121 -6.57 4.75 6.44
C ASN A 121 -5.16 4.62 5.87
N PRO A 122 -4.85 5.32 4.76
CA PRO A 122 -3.56 5.18 4.09
C PRO A 122 -2.42 5.59 5.00
N HIS A 123 -1.39 4.76 5.07
CA HIS A 123 -0.19 4.99 5.88
C HIS A 123 1.00 4.23 5.31
N LEU A 124 2.21 4.69 5.59
CA LEU A 124 3.45 4.01 5.25
C LEU A 124 4.16 3.57 6.53
N THR A 125 4.14 2.28 6.78
CA THR A 125 4.60 1.68 8.04
C THR A 125 6.11 1.81 8.25
N LEU A 126 6.51 2.30 9.42
CA LEU A 126 7.89 2.39 9.87
C LEU A 126 8.24 1.34 10.93
N ALA A 127 7.32 1.02 11.84
CA ALA A 127 7.48 -0.01 12.85
C ALA A 127 6.14 -0.68 13.19
N PHE A 128 6.13 -2.00 13.34
CA PHE A 128 4.92 -2.77 13.67
C PHE A 128 5.29 -4.19 14.14
N LYS A 129 4.34 -4.90 14.79
CA LYS A 129 4.41 -6.28 15.27
C LYS A 129 5.39 -6.53 16.43
N ASP A 130 6.70 -6.33 16.22
CA ASP A 130 7.74 -6.54 17.24
C ASP A 130 7.95 -5.31 18.14
N VAL A 131 6.99 -4.39 18.16
CA VAL A 131 7.02 -3.18 19.00
C VAL A 131 6.26 -3.43 20.29
N LYS A 132 6.97 -3.57 21.40
CA LYS A 132 6.37 -3.67 22.74
C LYS A 132 5.96 -2.28 23.25
N PRO A 133 4.92 -2.15 24.12
CA PRO A 133 4.44 -0.86 24.58
C PRO A 133 5.52 0.11 25.09
N PRO A 134 6.47 -0.25 25.93
CA PRO A 134 7.53 0.69 26.36
C PRO A 134 8.43 1.17 25.21
N VAL A 135 8.69 0.28 24.23
CA VAL A 135 9.46 0.63 23.02
C VAL A 135 8.64 1.55 22.11
N PHE A 136 7.34 1.30 22.00
CA PHE A 136 6.45 2.16 21.25
C PHE A 136 6.44 3.60 21.77
N ASP A 137 6.32 3.78 23.10
CA ASP A 137 6.33 5.09 23.74
C ASP A 137 7.68 5.79 23.54
N ALA A 138 8.80 5.04 23.59
CA ALA A 138 10.13 5.57 23.33
C ALA A 138 10.29 6.05 21.88
N ILE A 139 9.76 5.30 20.89
CA ILE A 139 9.74 5.71 19.49
C ILE A 139 8.93 7.01 19.33
N ILE A 140 7.70 7.07 19.85
CA ILE A 140 6.84 8.26 19.78
C ILE A 140 7.56 9.49 20.36
N LYS A 141 8.18 9.34 21.55
CA LYS A 141 8.94 10.41 22.20
C LYS A 141 10.12 10.88 21.34
N ASN A 142 10.87 9.94 20.75
CA ASN A 142 12.03 10.24 19.92
C ASN A 142 11.67 10.99 18.62
N PHE A 143 10.51 10.69 18.04
CA PHE A 143 10.06 11.30 16.79
C PHE A 143 9.15 12.51 16.96
N LYS A 144 8.80 12.91 18.20
CA LYS A 144 7.84 13.97 18.51
C LYS A 144 8.12 15.29 17.77
N ASP A 145 9.38 15.70 17.72
CA ASP A 145 9.78 16.99 17.14
C ASP A 145 10.39 16.85 15.73
N ARG A 146 10.49 15.63 15.21
CA ARG A 146 10.98 15.39 13.86
C ARG A 146 9.91 15.71 12.83
N LYS A 147 10.34 16.19 11.67
CA LYS A 147 9.45 16.49 10.54
C LYS A 147 9.84 15.66 9.32
N PHE A 148 8.83 15.24 8.59
CA PHE A 148 9.00 14.56 7.31
C PHE A 148 7.99 15.13 6.32
N LYS A 149 8.41 15.44 5.09
CA LYS A 149 7.52 15.86 4.02
C LYS A 149 8.11 15.45 2.67
N ARG A 150 7.38 14.63 1.91
CA ARG A 150 7.70 14.24 0.53
C ARG A 150 6.45 14.18 -0.30
N THR A 151 6.58 14.54 -1.56
CA THR A 151 5.52 14.39 -2.56
C THR A 151 6.00 13.59 -3.73
N PHE A 152 5.12 12.83 -4.35
CA PHE A 152 5.41 12.11 -5.59
C PHE A 152 4.14 11.94 -6.43
N THR A 153 4.33 11.80 -7.74
CA THR A 153 3.22 11.48 -8.65
C THR A 153 2.98 9.98 -8.62
N VAL A 154 1.73 9.62 -8.37
CA VAL A 154 1.23 8.25 -8.53
C VAL A 154 0.71 8.11 -9.95
N SER A 155 1.34 7.24 -10.74
CA SER A 155 0.96 6.93 -12.12
C SER A 155 0.64 5.44 -12.33
N GLY A 156 0.43 4.71 -11.24
CA GLY A 156 0.11 3.28 -11.25
C GLY A 156 0.14 2.70 -9.84
N PHE A 157 -0.13 1.42 -9.73
CA PHE A 157 -0.01 0.66 -8.50
C PHE A 157 0.64 -0.71 -8.76
N SER A 158 1.09 -1.37 -7.70
CA SER A 158 1.85 -2.61 -7.78
C SER A 158 1.17 -3.72 -7.00
N VAL A 159 1.38 -4.96 -7.46
CA VAL A 159 1.08 -6.18 -6.73
C VAL A 159 2.39 -6.84 -6.32
N TYR A 160 2.50 -7.14 -5.05
CA TYR A 160 3.57 -7.93 -4.47
C TYR A 160 3.07 -9.32 -4.17
N LYS A 161 3.92 -10.32 -4.41
CA LYS A 161 3.67 -11.73 -4.07
C LYS A 161 4.57 -12.15 -2.93
N HIS A 162 4.04 -12.90 -1.99
CA HIS A 162 4.81 -13.48 -0.90
C HIS A 162 5.47 -14.77 -1.34
N ILE A 163 6.79 -14.76 -1.52
CA ILE A 163 7.61 -15.90 -1.97
C ILE A 163 8.76 -16.07 -0.97
N ASP A 164 9.00 -17.28 -0.50
CA ASP A 164 10.10 -17.62 0.42
C ASP A 164 10.18 -16.68 1.63
N LYS A 165 9.03 -16.45 2.28
CA LYS A 165 8.86 -15.57 3.45
C LYS A 165 9.20 -14.09 3.19
N LYS A 166 9.30 -13.67 1.92
CA LYS A 166 9.58 -12.29 1.51
C LYS A 166 8.53 -11.78 0.53
N TRP A 167 8.22 -10.49 0.61
CA TRP A 167 7.41 -9.81 -0.38
C TRP A 167 8.27 -9.37 -1.55
N ARG A 168 7.92 -9.83 -2.77
CA ARG A 168 8.61 -9.51 -4.01
C ARG A 168 7.70 -8.78 -4.97
N PRO A 169 8.19 -7.78 -5.73
CA PRO A 169 7.44 -7.22 -6.85
C PRO A 169 6.98 -8.33 -7.79
N TYR A 170 5.72 -8.31 -8.20
CA TYR A 170 5.17 -9.35 -9.05
C TYR A 170 4.54 -8.79 -10.31
N LYS A 171 3.70 -7.75 -10.19
CA LYS A 171 3.06 -7.11 -11.34
C LYS A 171 2.80 -5.64 -11.07
N GLU A 172 3.02 -4.81 -12.10
CA GLU A 172 2.72 -3.38 -12.08
C GLU A 172 1.51 -3.09 -12.96
N PHE A 173 0.72 -2.10 -12.54
CA PHE A 173 -0.46 -1.59 -13.22
C PHE A 173 -0.28 -0.09 -13.45
N PRO A 174 0.39 0.32 -14.55
CA PRO A 174 0.45 1.73 -14.92
C PRO A 174 -0.96 2.24 -15.22
N PHE A 175 -1.23 3.49 -14.87
CA PHE A 175 -2.52 4.09 -15.18
C PHE A 175 -2.73 4.24 -16.68
N ARG A 176 -3.98 4.06 -17.09
CA ARG A 176 -4.47 4.21 -18.46
C ARG A 176 -5.57 5.24 -18.48
N ASN A 177 -5.77 5.90 -19.63
CA ASN A 177 -6.81 6.89 -19.75
C ASN A 177 -8.20 6.29 -19.42
N PRO A 178 -8.97 6.86 -18.47
CA PRO A 178 -10.32 6.38 -18.14
C PRO A 178 -11.27 6.31 -19.35
N GLN A 179 -11.10 7.16 -20.37
CA GLN A 179 -11.91 7.15 -21.60
C GLN A 179 -11.68 5.90 -22.45
N ASP A 180 -10.55 5.20 -22.26
CA ASP A 180 -10.25 3.96 -22.97
C ASP A 180 -10.79 2.71 -22.24
N ASN A 181 -11.48 2.88 -21.13
CA ASN A 181 -12.06 1.77 -20.39
C ASN A 181 -13.21 1.14 -21.19
N PRO A 182 -13.12 -0.15 -21.58
CA PRO A 182 -14.20 -0.82 -22.33
C PRO A 182 -15.56 -0.77 -21.64
N ALA A 183 -15.58 -0.83 -20.30
CA ALA A 183 -16.81 -0.79 -19.52
C ALA A 183 -17.54 0.58 -19.59
N THR A 184 -16.86 1.67 -19.99
CA THR A 184 -17.50 2.99 -20.16
C THR A 184 -17.94 3.25 -21.60
N ARG A 185 -17.40 2.54 -22.60
CA ARG A 185 -17.76 2.73 -24.00
C ARG A 185 -19.20 2.30 -24.32
N ASP A 186 -19.69 1.26 -23.64
CA ASP A 186 -21.06 0.74 -23.88
C ASP A 186 -22.16 1.65 -23.33
N LEU A 187 -21.86 2.60 -22.45
CA LEU A 187 -22.84 3.52 -21.87
C LEU A 187 -23.17 4.75 -22.75
N PHE A 188 -22.31 5.03 -23.74
CA PHE A 188 -22.48 6.20 -24.64
C PHE A 188 -22.64 5.81 -26.12
N SER A 189 -22.91 4.53 -26.41
CA SER A 189 -23.04 3.99 -27.78
C SER A 189 -24.49 3.68 -28.14
N LEU A 190 -25.46 4.38 -27.54
CA LEU A 190 -26.87 4.35 -27.91
C LEU A 190 -27.30 5.68 -28.49
#